data_b327606c545176c2231d0237842069bf
#
_entry.id   b327606c545176c2231d0237842069bf
#
_cell.length_a   1.000
_cell.length_b   1.000
_cell.length_c   1.000
_cell.angle_alpha   90.00
_cell.angle_beta   90.00
_cell.angle_gamma   90.00
#
_symmetry.space_group_name_H-M   'P 1'
#
loop_
_entity.id
_entity.type
_entity.pdbx_description
1 polymer ?
#
loop_
_entity_poly.entity_id
_entity_poly.type
_entity_poly.pdbx_seq_one_letter_code
_entity_poly.pdbx_strand_id
1 'polypeptide(L)'
;MKYLFGDIHDHCGISYGYGSLENALVNARSHLDFVAVTGHAFWPDIPPVTPDTEFLVAFHKKGFAKLKGNYEGNKAIFEKYNKEGEFTTFIG
;
A
#
# COMPACT_ATOMS: atom_id res chain seq x y z
N MET A 1 -4.23 27.12 16.04
CA MET A 1 -4.08 26.28 14.82
C MET A 1 -3.54 24.91 15.20
N LYS A 2 -4.15 23.86 14.71
CA LYS A 2 -3.67 22.50 14.95
C LYS A 2 -2.97 21.98 13.69
N TYR A 3 -1.77 21.43 13.85
CA TYR A 3 -1.03 20.80 12.76
C TYR A 3 -1.29 19.30 12.78
N LEU A 4 -1.54 18.73 11.59
CA LEU A 4 -1.70 17.30 11.40
C LEU A 4 -0.49 16.77 10.63
N PHE A 5 0.02 15.62 11.05
CA PHE A 5 1.18 14.97 10.42
C PHE A 5 0.73 13.67 9.77
N GLY A 6 1.10 13.47 8.52
CA GLY A 6 0.74 12.27 7.81
C GLY A 6 1.68 11.94 6.66
N ASP A 7 1.45 10.78 6.05
CA ASP A 7 2.20 10.29 4.90
C ASP A 7 1.21 9.77 3.86
N ILE A 8 1.34 10.20 2.64
CA ILE A 8 0.43 9.83 1.54
C ILE A 8 1.09 8.93 0.49
N HIS A 9 2.29 8.43 0.76
CA HIS A 9 3.01 7.55 -0.16
C HIS A 9 3.80 6.50 0.60
N ASP A 10 3.14 5.41 0.95
CA ASP A 10 3.75 4.31 1.69
C ASP A 10 3.53 2.98 0.98
N HIS A 11 4.46 2.05 1.18
CA HIS A 11 4.41 0.72 0.60
C HIS A 11 4.47 -0.36 1.67
N CYS A 12 3.76 -1.46 1.43
CA CYS A 12 3.80 -2.64 2.27
C CYS A 12 3.51 -3.89 1.43
N GLY A 13 3.23 -5.01 2.07
CA GLY A 13 3.00 -6.28 1.38
C GLY A 13 1.68 -6.42 0.64
N ILE A 14 0.89 -5.35 0.49
CA ILE A 14 -0.33 -5.42 -0.33
C ILE A 14 -0.05 -5.55 -1.82
N SER A 15 1.16 -5.19 -2.25
CA SER A 15 1.67 -5.49 -3.59
C SER A 15 2.99 -6.23 -3.49
N TYR A 16 4.12 -5.58 -3.70
CA TYR A 16 5.44 -6.21 -3.55
C TYR A 16 6.33 -5.57 -2.47
N GLY A 17 5.75 -4.76 -1.60
CA GLY A 17 6.46 -4.22 -0.45
C GLY A 17 6.59 -5.24 0.68
N TYR A 18 7.10 -4.82 1.80
CA TYR A 18 7.33 -5.66 2.96
C TYR A 18 6.31 -5.41 4.07
N GLY A 19 5.92 -6.48 4.75
CA GLY A 19 5.03 -6.43 5.90
C GLY A 19 3.55 -6.36 5.53
N SER A 20 2.69 -6.66 6.48
CA SER A 20 1.24 -6.64 6.27
C SER A 20 0.67 -5.23 6.31
N LEU A 21 -0.48 -5.04 5.67
CA LEU A 21 -1.19 -3.77 5.73
C LEU A 21 -1.57 -3.40 7.18
N GLU A 22 -2.03 -4.36 7.97
CA GLU A 22 -2.40 -4.09 9.37
C GLU A 22 -1.19 -3.58 10.18
N ASN A 23 -0.02 -4.21 10.04
CA ASN A 23 1.19 -3.77 10.72
C ASN A 23 1.59 -2.37 10.27
N ALA A 24 1.47 -2.06 8.98
CA ALA A 24 1.76 -0.72 8.46
C ALA A 24 0.84 0.33 9.08
N LEU A 25 -0.46 0.05 9.17
CA LEU A 25 -1.44 0.97 9.74
C LEU A 25 -1.28 1.13 11.26
N VAL A 26 -0.99 0.06 11.99
CA VAL A 26 -0.71 0.12 13.44
C VAL A 26 0.53 0.99 13.70
N ASN A 27 1.59 0.79 12.93
CA ASN A 27 2.79 1.59 13.04
C ASN A 27 2.54 3.07 12.72
N ALA A 28 1.83 3.35 11.62
CA ALA A 28 1.47 4.72 11.24
C ALA A 28 0.63 5.40 12.32
N ARG A 29 -0.37 4.71 12.85
CA ARG A 29 -1.25 5.23 13.91
C ARG A 29 -0.48 5.67 15.15
N SER A 30 0.67 5.04 15.43
CA SER A 30 1.46 5.35 16.64
C SER A 30 2.13 6.74 16.57
N HIS A 31 2.28 7.34 15.39
CA HIS A 31 2.99 8.62 15.25
C HIS A 31 2.42 9.57 14.19
N LEU A 32 1.41 9.16 13.41
CA LEU A 32 0.81 9.99 12.37
C LEU A 32 -0.68 10.23 12.64
N ASP A 33 -1.20 11.31 12.10
CA ASP A 33 -2.64 11.63 12.16
C ASP A 33 -3.39 11.05 10.97
N PHE A 34 -2.72 10.88 9.84
CA PHE A 34 -3.31 10.27 8.65
C PHE A 34 -2.25 9.52 7.83
N VAL A 35 -2.69 8.56 7.02
CA VAL A 35 -1.82 7.76 6.16
C VAL A 35 -2.56 7.29 4.92
N ALA A 36 -1.85 7.19 3.80
CA ALA A 36 -2.29 6.47 2.62
C ALA A 36 -1.22 5.45 2.26
N VAL A 37 -1.59 4.17 2.25
CA VAL A 37 -0.72 3.10 1.76
C VAL A 37 -1.02 2.89 0.29
N THR A 38 -0.05 3.18 -0.56
CA THR A 38 -0.18 3.20 -2.01
C THR A 38 0.60 2.05 -2.62
N GLY A 39 -0.06 0.92 -2.82
CA GLY A 39 0.58 -0.25 -3.42
C GLY A 39 0.89 -0.02 -4.90
N HIS A 40 1.91 -0.71 -5.39
CA HIS A 40 2.25 -0.68 -6.82
C HIS A 40 1.22 -1.47 -7.63
N ALA A 41 0.51 -0.81 -8.52
CA ALA A 41 -0.57 -1.40 -9.30
C ALA A 41 -0.27 -1.53 -10.78
N PHE A 42 0.60 -0.69 -11.31
CA PHE A 42 0.84 -0.61 -12.75
C PHE A 42 2.20 -0.02 -13.06
N TRP A 43 2.83 -0.52 -14.12
CA TRP A 43 4.10 -0.02 -14.62
C TRP A 43 3.97 0.15 -16.14
N PRO A 44 3.74 1.38 -16.65
CA PRO A 44 3.48 1.60 -18.08
C PRO A 44 4.67 1.25 -18.98
N ASP A 45 5.89 1.42 -18.48
CA ASP A 45 7.11 1.18 -19.23
C ASP A 45 7.79 -0.14 -18.86
N ILE A 46 6.99 -1.16 -18.51
CA ILE A 46 7.52 -2.45 -18.12
C ILE A 46 8.39 -3.03 -19.26
N PRO A 47 9.64 -3.43 -18.97
CA PRO A 47 10.52 -3.94 -20.02
C PRO A 47 10.03 -5.26 -20.61
N PRO A 48 10.41 -5.60 -21.85
CA PRO A 48 10.08 -6.90 -22.41
C PRO A 48 10.73 -8.03 -21.62
N VAL A 49 10.06 -9.19 -21.61
CA VAL A 49 10.57 -10.37 -20.90
C VAL A 49 11.76 -10.94 -21.67
N THR A 50 12.93 -10.87 -21.04
CA THR A 50 14.18 -11.47 -21.52
C THR A 50 14.77 -12.32 -20.41
N PRO A 51 15.77 -13.17 -20.65
CA PRO A 51 16.42 -13.90 -19.55
C PRO A 51 16.95 -13.00 -18.43
N ASP A 52 17.37 -11.78 -18.77
CA ASP A 52 17.89 -10.81 -17.79
C ASP A 52 16.79 -10.09 -16.99
N THR A 53 15.59 -9.95 -17.57
CA THR A 53 14.48 -9.21 -16.96
C THR A 53 13.35 -10.10 -16.43
N GLU A 54 13.39 -11.40 -16.70
CA GLU A 54 12.33 -12.34 -16.37
C GLU A 54 11.90 -12.27 -14.89
N PHE A 55 12.86 -12.36 -13.99
CA PHE A 55 12.59 -12.30 -12.54
C PHE A 55 11.96 -10.96 -12.15
N LEU A 56 12.52 -9.87 -12.63
CA LEU A 56 12.06 -8.52 -12.30
C LEU A 56 10.63 -8.29 -12.78
N VAL A 57 10.33 -8.64 -14.03
CA VAL A 57 8.99 -8.48 -14.61
C VAL A 57 7.99 -9.36 -13.88
N ALA A 58 8.32 -10.62 -13.62
CA ALA A 58 7.44 -11.54 -12.90
C ALA A 58 7.14 -11.05 -11.48
N PHE A 59 8.14 -10.56 -10.79
CA PHE A 59 8.02 -10.02 -9.43
C PHE A 59 7.02 -8.84 -9.39
N HIS A 60 7.14 -7.89 -10.32
CA HIS A 60 6.26 -6.73 -10.38
C HIS A 60 4.83 -7.13 -10.76
N LYS A 61 4.66 -7.97 -11.78
CA LYS A 61 3.33 -8.44 -12.20
C LYS A 61 2.61 -9.20 -11.10
N LYS A 62 3.33 -10.02 -10.34
CA LYS A 62 2.78 -10.74 -9.20
C LYS A 62 2.28 -9.78 -8.12
N GLY A 63 3.04 -8.73 -7.84
CA GLY A 63 2.64 -7.70 -6.87
C GLY A 63 1.39 -6.94 -7.33
N PHE A 64 1.30 -6.59 -8.61
CA PHE A 64 0.13 -5.93 -9.18
C PHE A 64 -1.13 -6.80 -9.10
N ALA A 65 -0.99 -8.08 -9.45
CA ALA A 65 -2.09 -9.04 -9.35
C ALA A 65 -2.56 -9.24 -7.91
N LYS A 66 -1.63 -9.30 -6.97
CA LYS A 66 -1.92 -9.41 -5.54
C LYS A 66 -2.74 -8.21 -5.05
N LEU A 67 -2.33 -7.00 -5.41
CA LEU A 67 -3.06 -5.78 -5.03
C LEU A 67 -4.49 -5.80 -5.59
N LYS A 68 -4.64 -6.09 -6.87
CA LYS A 68 -5.95 -6.16 -7.52
C LYS A 68 -6.84 -7.25 -6.91
N GLY A 69 -6.28 -8.43 -6.67
CA GLY A 69 -7.02 -9.57 -6.14
C GLY A 69 -7.50 -9.39 -4.70
N ASN A 70 -6.81 -8.58 -3.91
CA ASN A 70 -7.12 -8.35 -2.51
C ASN A 70 -7.75 -6.96 -2.24
N TYR A 71 -8.21 -6.27 -3.27
CA TYR A 71 -8.71 -4.89 -3.13
C TYR A 71 -9.80 -4.74 -2.06
N GLU A 72 -10.82 -5.60 -2.09
CA GLU A 72 -11.92 -5.53 -1.12
C GLU A 72 -11.45 -5.83 0.31
N GLY A 73 -10.57 -6.80 0.48
CA GLY A 73 -9.99 -7.12 1.78
C GLY A 73 -9.13 -5.97 2.32
N ASN A 74 -8.32 -5.35 1.47
CA ASN A 74 -7.51 -4.19 1.83
C ASN A 74 -8.39 -3.00 2.21
N LYS A 75 -9.46 -2.76 1.46
CA LYS A 75 -10.43 -1.70 1.74
C LYS A 75 -11.06 -1.88 3.13
N ALA A 76 -11.46 -3.10 3.47
CA ALA A 76 -12.02 -3.40 4.79
C ALA A 76 -11.02 -3.11 5.91
N ILE A 77 -9.73 -3.41 5.71
CA ILE A 77 -8.67 -3.14 6.68
C ILE A 77 -8.47 -1.63 6.85
N PHE A 78 -8.44 -0.86 5.77
CA PHE A 78 -8.37 0.60 5.84
C PHE A 78 -9.54 1.17 6.64
N GLU A 79 -10.76 0.71 6.39
CA GLU A 79 -11.96 1.16 7.09
C GLU A 79 -11.92 0.81 8.58
N LYS A 80 -11.38 -0.36 8.94
CA LYS A 80 -11.21 -0.80 10.32
C LYS A 80 -10.35 0.16 11.13
N TYR A 81 -9.29 0.71 10.54
CA TYR A 81 -8.35 1.60 11.23
C TYR A 81 -8.69 3.07 11.08
N ASN A 82 -9.66 3.42 10.25
CA ASN A 82 -10.09 4.80 10.06
C ASN A 82 -11.02 5.22 11.20
N LYS A 83 -10.54 6.09 12.10
CA LYS A 83 -11.32 6.59 13.23
C LYS A 83 -11.42 8.11 13.14
N GLU A 84 -12.63 8.62 12.96
CA GLU A 84 -12.90 10.04 12.89
C GLU A 84 -12.37 10.75 14.14
N GLY A 85 -11.63 11.84 13.93
CA GLY A 85 -11.06 12.63 15.01
C GLY A 85 -9.78 12.07 15.63
N GLU A 86 -9.37 10.83 15.30
CA GLU A 86 -8.18 10.19 15.85
C GLU A 86 -7.14 9.86 14.81
N PHE A 87 -7.54 9.12 13.76
CA PHE A 87 -6.63 8.64 12.74
C PHE A 87 -7.39 8.41 11.44
N THR A 88 -6.92 8.99 10.34
CA THR A 88 -7.55 8.88 9.04
C THR A 88 -6.72 8.02 8.09
N THR A 89 -7.36 7.05 7.45
CA THR A 89 -6.76 6.22 6.40
C THR A 89 -7.36 6.57 5.05
N PHE A 90 -6.51 6.66 4.03
CA PHE A 90 -6.92 6.84 2.64
C PHE A 90 -6.58 5.58 1.85
N ILE A 91 -7.51 5.14 1.02
CA ILE A 91 -7.29 4.00 0.13
C ILE A 91 -6.47 4.49 -1.07
N GLY A 92 -5.28 3.98 -1.21
CA GLY A 92 -4.37 4.32 -2.30
C GLY A 92 -4.43 3.37 -3.49
#